data_1023d61c7d57ab5093773257dd726b1d
#
_entry.id   1023d61c7d57ab5093773257dd726b1d
#
_cell.length_a   1.000
_cell.length_b   1.000
_cell.length_c   1.000
_cell.angle_alpha   90.00
_cell.angle_beta   90.00
_cell.angle_gamma   90.00
#
_symmetry.space_group_name_H-M   'P 1'
#
loop_
_entity.id
_entity.type
_entity.pdbx_description
1 polymer ?
#
loop_
_entity_poly.entity_id
_entity_poly.type
_entity_poly.pdbx_seq_one_letter_code
_entity_poly.pdbx_strand_id
1 'polypeptide(L)'
;MSKRKLSPCGRLWLCLAALTALRLVLAGQQLAYVWVGGAPLDDELMFRAANSISAGQWLGSYDYLTLSKAMFFPVWLALLHALHLPYLVGGAALWCAASLLAAFALRPLWAGKGAPSAARRTAAVYAALAFLPSSWAAYTLRVYRDNIFPALCLVFFAGWAGAALRTVLDDTANILPWLAAAGAGLACAYLTREDAGLFLLPFAAAATLILLVTFCVQKKPRRIAGLLLPYALLAAGVLSFCGLNQRYYGVFALSDFSQGSFAAAMGAMMRVDTESEEPLLSVPQDARQKIVDAVPELQPVLAHLENDDELRNSFYDPGVGDYRAGSYYWAIRRAAWLEGVYDTPQHAAEFWQNAADAINAACDAGILPSRTGRRVATNQPFRAALVPGILRETAAGFAHALFFADCPPQESLLSLANPDDTAVYTAYLHGGLNGSAQAGTDKPYYSPVQRAAYAVMNAICAVYRCILWLLLAAAVVRHLTGVRRVCTAPAPQTAVPWLLLFGLLGMAVLRCAMIAFVEVSSFGIGTSTMYLATTHPLLVLFTAAALADAEIPLKKHKEKP
;
A
#
# COMPACT_ATOMS: atom_id res chain seq x y z
N MET A 1 -1.22 16.92 51.83
CA MET A 1 -1.88 16.51 50.57
C MET A 1 -1.20 15.25 50.07
N SER A 2 -1.84 14.07 50.24
CA SER A 2 -1.30 12.80 49.70
C SER A 2 -1.31 12.84 48.18
N LYS A 3 -0.15 12.78 47.54
CA LYS A 3 -0.03 12.65 46.07
C LYS A 3 -0.64 11.30 45.67
N ARG A 4 -1.90 11.28 45.20
CA ARG A 4 -2.50 10.08 44.60
C ARG A 4 -1.60 9.58 43.46
N LYS A 5 -0.88 8.48 43.69
CA LYS A 5 -0.08 7.82 42.63
C LYS A 5 -1.05 7.29 41.58
N LEU A 6 -0.86 7.73 40.33
CA LEU A 6 -1.63 7.22 39.18
C LEU A 6 -1.53 5.68 39.11
N SER A 7 -2.65 5.02 38.78
CA SER A 7 -2.68 3.59 38.51
C SER A 7 -1.77 3.22 37.32
N PRO A 8 -1.27 1.98 37.18
CA PRO A 8 -0.50 1.55 36.02
C PRO A 8 -1.22 1.81 34.69
N CYS A 9 -2.54 1.67 34.65
CA CYS A 9 -3.38 1.97 33.49
C CYS A 9 -3.39 3.47 33.21
N GLY A 10 -3.59 4.32 34.22
CA GLY A 10 -3.56 5.78 34.05
C GLY A 10 -2.21 6.30 33.55
N ARG A 11 -1.10 5.71 34.04
CA ARG A 11 0.25 6.04 33.55
C ARG A 11 0.46 5.60 32.10
N LEU A 12 -0.09 4.44 31.69
CA LEU A 12 -0.04 4.01 30.29
C LEU A 12 -0.72 5.02 29.39
N TRP A 13 -1.97 5.38 29.67
CA TRP A 13 -2.73 6.31 28.85
C TRP A 13 -2.07 7.70 28.75
N LEU A 14 -1.53 8.21 29.87
CA LEU A 14 -0.78 9.47 29.86
C LEU A 14 0.47 9.39 28.97
N CYS A 15 1.22 8.29 29.07
CA CYS A 15 2.39 8.05 28.23
C CYS A 15 2.02 7.97 26.75
N LEU A 16 0.97 7.20 26.40
CA LEU A 16 0.49 7.09 25.01
C LEU A 16 0.03 8.46 24.47
N ALA A 17 -0.71 9.22 25.26
CA ALA A 17 -1.17 10.57 24.86
C ALA A 17 0.01 11.52 24.63
N ALA A 18 1.02 11.51 25.52
CA ALA A 18 2.22 12.34 25.37
C ALA A 18 3.03 11.97 24.13
N LEU A 19 3.23 10.68 23.86
CA LEU A 19 3.91 10.20 22.66
C LEU A 19 3.14 10.56 21.38
N THR A 20 1.80 10.41 21.40
CA THR A 20 0.95 10.83 20.26
C THR A 20 1.05 12.33 20.02
N ALA A 21 0.95 13.15 21.07
CA ALA A 21 1.07 14.59 20.95
C ALA A 21 2.44 14.99 20.37
N LEU A 22 3.52 14.40 20.86
CA LEU A 22 4.86 14.63 20.31
C LEU A 22 4.93 14.24 18.82
N ARG A 23 4.37 13.07 18.43
CA ARG A 23 4.38 12.64 17.04
C ARG A 23 3.60 13.60 16.12
N LEU A 24 2.45 14.11 16.59
CA LEU A 24 1.64 15.08 15.82
C LEU A 24 2.33 16.43 15.71
N VAL A 25 3.00 16.90 16.79
CA VAL A 25 3.81 18.13 16.75
C VAL A 25 4.95 18.00 15.74
N LEU A 26 5.68 16.87 15.72
CA LEU A 26 6.72 16.63 14.73
C LEU A 26 6.17 16.60 13.30
N ALA A 27 5.01 15.98 13.07
CA ALA A 27 4.37 16.00 11.76
C ALA A 27 3.96 17.42 11.31
N GLY A 28 3.49 18.24 12.24
CA GLY A 28 3.16 19.64 11.97
C GLY A 28 4.38 20.53 11.61
N GLN A 29 5.60 20.05 11.82
CA GLN A 29 6.82 20.75 11.37
C GLN A 29 7.28 20.31 9.98
N GLN A 30 6.72 19.26 9.40
CA GLN A 30 7.04 18.81 8.05
C GLN A 30 6.23 19.61 7.01
N LEU A 31 6.76 19.70 5.80
CA LEU A 31 6.09 20.34 4.67
C LEU A 31 5.72 19.26 3.65
N ALA A 32 4.50 19.32 3.15
CA ALA A 32 4.07 18.47 2.04
C ALA A 32 4.74 18.93 0.73
N TYR A 33 4.76 18.07 -0.28
CA TYR A 33 5.17 18.47 -1.62
C TYR A 33 4.26 17.85 -2.68
N VAL A 34 4.21 18.51 -3.84
CA VAL A 34 3.38 18.12 -4.99
C VAL A 34 4.17 18.29 -6.29
N TRP A 35 3.81 17.50 -7.29
CA TRP A 35 4.37 17.60 -8.64
C TRP A 35 3.24 17.87 -9.64
N VAL A 36 2.75 19.12 -9.64
CA VAL A 36 1.72 19.59 -10.57
C VAL A 36 2.35 19.76 -11.95
N GLY A 37 1.68 19.25 -12.98
CA GLY A 37 2.22 19.22 -14.34
C GLY A 37 3.31 18.16 -14.57
N GLY A 38 4.13 17.86 -13.56
CA GLY A 38 5.12 16.77 -13.63
C GLY A 38 4.55 15.38 -13.31
N ALA A 39 3.38 15.30 -12.67
CA ALA A 39 2.71 14.05 -12.32
C ALA A 39 1.18 14.11 -12.50
N PRO A 40 0.69 14.40 -13.71
CA PRO A 40 -0.75 14.57 -13.98
C PRO A 40 -1.54 13.27 -13.70
N LEU A 41 -0.90 12.13 -13.82
CA LEU A 41 -1.48 10.81 -13.56
C LEU A 41 -1.55 10.46 -12.07
N ASP A 42 -0.84 11.17 -11.22
CA ASP A 42 -0.66 10.89 -9.80
C ASP A 42 -1.20 12.01 -8.90
N ASP A 43 -0.37 13.02 -8.60
CA ASP A 43 -0.67 14.08 -7.64
C ASP A 43 -1.87 14.91 -8.09
N GLU A 44 -1.85 15.34 -9.33
CA GLU A 44 -2.91 16.19 -9.91
C GLU A 44 -4.23 15.43 -10.01
N LEU A 45 -4.21 14.17 -10.49
CA LEU A 45 -5.41 13.33 -10.56
C LEU A 45 -6.08 13.18 -9.20
N MET A 46 -5.28 12.84 -8.17
CA MET A 46 -5.82 12.63 -6.81
C MET A 46 -6.37 13.91 -6.21
N PHE A 47 -5.72 15.04 -6.44
CA PHE A 47 -6.16 16.34 -5.95
C PHE A 47 -7.42 16.83 -6.68
N ARG A 48 -7.47 16.71 -8.01
CA ARG A 48 -8.64 17.05 -8.83
C ARG A 48 -9.87 16.26 -8.39
N ALA A 49 -9.71 14.95 -8.19
CA ALA A 49 -10.79 14.11 -7.69
C ALA A 49 -11.25 14.52 -6.28
N ALA A 50 -10.30 14.85 -5.37
CA ALA A 50 -10.65 15.31 -4.02
C ALA A 50 -11.42 16.62 -4.03
N ASN A 51 -11.04 17.57 -4.87
CA ASN A 51 -11.72 18.84 -5.08
C ASN A 51 -13.16 18.63 -5.60
N SER A 52 -13.32 17.74 -6.58
CA SER A 52 -14.63 17.38 -7.12
C SER A 52 -15.52 16.71 -6.08
N ILE A 53 -14.99 15.82 -5.23
CA ILE A 53 -15.72 15.20 -4.12
C ILE A 53 -16.18 16.28 -3.14
N SER A 54 -15.33 17.23 -2.79
CA SER A 54 -15.68 18.34 -1.90
C SER A 54 -16.80 19.24 -2.47
N ALA A 55 -16.86 19.33 -3.82
CA ALA A 55 -17.93 20.03 -4.54
C ALA A 55 -19.20 19.17 -4.77
N GLY A 56 -19.24 17.92 -4.29
CA GLY A 56 -20.37 17.00 -4.48
C GLY A 56 -20.47 16.36 -5.86
N GLN A 57 -19.40 16.42 -6.67
CA GLN A 57 -19.35 15.97 -8.06
C GLN A 57 -18.66 14.61 -8.24
N TRP A 58 -18.50 13.84 -7.16
CA TRP A 58 -17.73 12.59 -7.15
C TRP A 58 -16.31 12.82 -7.67
N LEU A 59 -15.82 12.08 -8.68
CA LEU A 59 -14.46 12.24 -9.21
C LEU A 59 -14.33 13.34 -10.27
N GLY A 60 -15.41 14.09 -10.56
CA GLY A 60 -15.46 15.14 -11.56
C GLY A 60 -15.91 14.70 -12.96
N SER A 61 -15.56 15.44 -14.00
CA SER A 61 -15.84 15.06 -15.38
C SER A 61 -15.07 13.81 -15.78
N TYR A 62 -15.70 12.98 -16.64
CA TYR A 62 -15.06 11.77 -17.14
C TYR A 62 -13.98 12.12 -18.19
N ASP A 63 -12.84 11.51 -18.06
CA ASP A 63 -11.75 11.48 -19.01
C ASP A 63 -10.96 10.15 -18.89
N TYR A 64 -9.89 9.98 -19.66
CA TYR A 64 -9.06 8.77 -19.66
C TYR A 64 -8.37 8.47 -18.31
N LEU A 65 -8.36 9.41 -17.36
CA LEU A 65 -7.77 9.24 -16.02
C LEU A 65 -8.81 8.93 -14.93
N THR A 66 -10.08 9.32 -15.13
CA THR A 66 -11.10 9.36 -14.06
C THR A 66 -11.30 8.03 -13.34
N LEU A 67 -11.38 6.90 -14.07
CA LEU A 67 -11.55 5.56 -13.50
C LEU A 67 -10.26 4.72 -13.57
N SER A 68 -9.10 5.34 -13.75
CA SER A 68 -7.85 4.61 -13.98
C SER A 68 -7.22 4.06 -12.70
N LYS A 69 -7.53 4.62 -11.54
CA LYS A 69 -6.92 4.27 -10.24
C LYS A 69 -7.95 4.03 -9.15
N ALA A 70 -7.49 3.40 -8.07
CA ALA A 70 -8.24 3.28 -6.82
C ALA A 70 -8.35 4.64 -6.12
N MET A 71 -9.57 5.07 -5.77
CA MET A 71 -9.92 6.47 -5.44
C MET A 71 -10.30 6.71 -3.98
N PHE A 72 -9.85 5.89 -3.03
CA PHE A 72 -10.09 6.16 -1.61
C PHE A 72 -9.24 7.33 -1.09
N PHE A 73 -8.03 7.53 -1.62
CA PHE A 73 -7.18 8.64 -1.18
C PHE A 73 -7.80 10.03 -1.45
N PRO A 74 -8.41 10.32 -2.60
CA PRO A 74 -9.23 11.53 -2.78
C PRO A 74 -10.34 11.71 -1.74
N VAL A 75 -11.04 10.62 -1.36
CA VAL A 75 -12.05 10.67 -0.29
C VAL A 75 -11.42 11.05 1.05
N TRP A 76 -10.24 10.52 1.36
CA TRP A 76 -9.47 10.89 2.55
C TRP A 76 -9.07 12.37 2.54
N LEU A 77 -8.56 12.89 1.42
CA LEU A 77 -8.22 14.31 1.28
C LEU A 77 -9.44 15.21 1.48
N ALA A 78 -10.57 14.87 0.84
CA ALA A 78 -11.83 15.60 1.00
C ALA A 78 -12.34 15.58 2.45
N LEU A 79 -12.19 14.46 3.15
CA LEU A 79 -12.52 14.36 4.58
C LEU A 79 -11.63 15.28 5.44
N LEU A 80 -10.32 15.28 5.21
CA LEU A 80 -9.40 16.17 5.94
C LEU A 80 -9.73 17.65 5.68
N HIS A 81 -10.01 17.99 4.41
CA HIS A 81 -10.44 19.34 4.04
C HIS A 81 -11.71 19.75 4.76
N ALA A 82 -12.75 18.92 4.76
CA ALA A 82 -14.00 19.20 5.44
C ALA A 82 -13.86 19.35 6.98
N LEU A 83 -12.88 18.64 7.57
CA LEU A 83 -12.55 18.74 8.99
C LEU A 83 -11.54 19.85 9.33
N HIS A 84 -11.05 20.59 8.35
CA HIS A 84 -9.98 21.61 8.48
C HIS A 84 -8.71 21.07 9.14
N LEU A 85 -8.39 19.81 8.89
CA LEU A 85 -7.20 19.16 9.44
C LEU A 85 -6.01 19.24 8.46
N PRO A 86 -4.83 19.68 8.90
CA PRO A 86 -3.65 19.68 8.05
C PRO A 86 -3.32 18.27 7.55
N TYR A 87 -3.04 18.16 6.26
CA TYR A 87 -2.81 16.87 5.57
C TYR A 87 -1.81 15.95 6.30
N LEU A 88 -0.61 16.45 6.62
CA LEU A 88 0.43 15.66 7.28
C LEU A 88 0.06 15.28 8.72
N VAL A 89 -0.66 16.14 9.43
CA VAL A 89 -1.15 15.87 10.78
C VAL A 89 -2.25 14.79 10.72
N GLY A 90 -3.15 14.86 9.74
CA GLY A 90 -4.17 13.84 9.50
C GLY A 90 -3.58 12.47 9.22
N GLY A 91 -2.58 12.40 8.33
CA GLY A 91 -1.83 11.17 8.04
C GLY A 91 -1.11 10.61 9.27
N ALA A 92 -0.46 11.48 10.05
CA ALA A 92 0.19 11.09 11.30
C ALA A 92 -0.79 10.62 12.38
N ALA A 93 -1.99 11.21 12.46
CA ALA A 93 -3.03 10.77 13.38
C ALA A 93 -3.54 9.36 13.02
N LEU A 94 -3.77 9.08 11.73
CA LEU A 94 -4.12 7.75 11.24
C LEU A 94 -3.01 6.74 11.56
N TRP A 95 -1.76 7.11 11.34
CA TRP A 95 -0.60 6.26 11.68
C TRP A 95 -0.53 5.97 13.18
N CYS A 96 -0.73 6.96 14.05
CA CYS A 96 -0.78 6.78 15.50
C CYS A 96 -1.92 5.86 15.91
N ALA A 97 -3.11 6.00 15.32
CA ALA A 97 -4.25 5.13 15.58
C ALA A 97 -3.96 3.68 15.17
N ALA A 98 -3.36 3.45 14.00
CA ALA A 98 -2.94 2.13 13.54
C ALA A 98 -1.87 1.53 14.47
N SER A 99 -0.89 2.33 14.89
CA SER A 99 0.18 1.92 15.82
C SER A 99 -0.37 1.55 17.20
N LEU A 100 -1.36 2.31 17.67
CA LEU A 100 -2.05 2.03 18.92
C LEU A 100 -2.83 0.71 18.86
N LEU A 101 -3.59 0.51 17.79
CA LEU A 101 -4.30 -0.74 17.53
C LEU A 101 -3.32 -1.93 17.52
N ALA A 102 -2.18 -1.81 16.83
CA ALA A 102 -1.16 -2.83 16.75
C ALA A 102 -0.52 -3.15 18.12
N ALA A 103 -0.19 -2.13 18.91
CA ALA A 103 0.34 -2.33 20.27
C ALA A 103 -0.66 -3.06 21.17
N PHE A 104 -1.94 -2.72 21.07
CA PHE A 104 -3.01 -3.42 21.82
C PHE A 104 -3.33 -4.80 21.22
N ALA A 105 -3.13 -5.04 19.94
CA ALA A 105 -3.28 -6.36 19.32
C ALA A 105 -2.32 -7.38 19.96
N LEU A 106 -1.08 -6.98 20.21
CA LEU A 106 -0.04 -7.83 20.80
C LEU A 106 -0.14 -7.99 22.32
N ARG A 107 -0.96 -7.20 23.02
CA ARG A 107 -1.06 -7.19 24.48
C ARG A 107 -1.30 -8.57 25.13
N PRO A 108 -2.07 -9.51 24.55
CA PRO A 108 -2.23 -10.85 25.13
C PRO A 108 -0.92 -11.60 25.34
N LEU A 109 0.12 -11.34 24.51
CA LEU A 109 1.43 -11.99 24.64
C LEU A 109 2.15 -11.74 25.99
N TRP A 110 1.80 -10.64 26.68
CA TRP A 110 2.42 -10.26 27.95
C TRP A 110 1.44 -9.94 29.07
N ALA A 111 0.17 -10.29 28.91
CA ALA A 111 -0.86 -10.04 29.93
C ALA A 111 -0.54 -10.71 31.28
N GLY A 112 0.09 -11.91 31.26
CA GLY A 112 0.49 -12.65 32.44
C GLY A 112 1.67 -12.09 33.25
N LYS A 113 2.35 -11.03 32.75
CA LYS A 113 3.56 -10.44 33.37
C LYS A 113 3.27 -9.38 34.44
N GLY A 114 2.02 -9.20 34.82
CA GLY A 114 1.57 -8.17 35.76
C GLY A 114 1.35 -6.79 35.06
N ALA A 115 0.41 -6.03 35.62
CA ALA A 115 -0.07 -4.79 34.97
C ALA A 115 1.02 -3.74 34.66
N PRO A 116 2.02 -3.47 35.53
CA PRO A 116 3.06 -2.48 35.21
C PRO A 116 3.98 -2.91 34.06
N SER A 117 4.30 -4.21 33.96
CA SER A 117 5.14 -4.75 32.89
C SER A 117 4.39 -4.77 31.57
N ALA A 118 3.13 -5.20 31.58
CA ALA A 118 2.27 -5.17 30.40
C ALA A 118 2.08 -3.74 29.86
N ALA A 119 1.87 -2.75 30.73
CA ALA A 119 1.76 -1.35 30.34
C ALA A 119 3.03 -0.83 29.68
N ARG A 120 4.21 -1.09 30.26
CA ARG A 120 5.50 -0.68 29.69
C ARG A 120 5.76 -1.31 28.31
N ARG A 121 5.48 -2.60 28.13
CA ARG A 121 5.66 -3.29 26.83
C ARG A 121 4.70 -2.75 25.76
N THR A 122 3.44 -2.51 26.13
CA THR A 122 2.49 -1.89 25.21
C THR A 122 2.94 -0.49 24.79
N ALA A 123 3.41 0.35 25.72
CA ALA A 123 3.93 1.66 25.41
C ALA A 123 5.20 1.59 24.54
N ALA A 124 6.10 0.64 24.78
CA ALA A 124 7.31 0.45 23.98
C ALA A 124 6.99 0.05 22.53
N VAL A 125 6.05 -0.89 22.33
CA VAL A 125 5.61 -1.27 20.98
C VAL A 125 4.93 -0.11 20.27
N TYR A 126 4.07 0.63 20.99
CA TYR A 126 3.46 1.84 20.44
C TYR A 126 4.51 2.86 20.02
N ALA A 127 5.48 3.17 20.89
CA ALA A 127 6.56 4.11 20.57
C ALA A 127 7.37 3.65 19.35
N ALA A 128 7.73 2.36 19.30
CA ALA A 128 8.45 1.77 18.18
C ALA A 128 7.68 1.87 16.85
N LEU A 129 6.36 1.81 16.86
CA LEU A 129 5.55 1.98 15.65
C LEU A 129 5.26 3.46 15.35
N ALA A 130 4.85 4.24 16.36
CA ALA A 130 4.48 5.65 16.18
C ALA A 130 5.64 6.51 15.65
N PHE A 131 6.87 6.19 16.06
CA PHE A 131 8.10 6.88 15.63
C PHE A 131 8.92 6.08 14.60
N LEU A 132 8.26 5.20 13.86
CA LEU A 132 8.90 4.45 12.78
C LEU A 132 9.34 5.38 11.65
N PRO A 133 10.62 5.39 11.21
CA PRO A 133 11.12 6.34 10.21
C PRO A 133 10.33 6.34 8.90
N SER A 134 9.89 5.17 8.43
CA SER A 134 9.09 5.06 7.21
C SER A 134 7.73 5.77 7.28
N SER A 135 7.23 6.13 8.47
CA SER A 135 5.95 6.83 8.63
C SER A 135 6.03 8.34 8.50
N TRP A 136 7.23 8.88 8.41
CA TRP A 136 7.49 10.31 8.23
C TRP A 136 8.58 10.59 7.19
N ALA A 137 8.99 9.56 6.45
CA ALA A 137 9.98 9.69 5.39
C ALA A 137 9.51 10.66 4.29
N ALA A 138 10.44 11.26 3.58
CA ALA A 138 10.17 12.25 2.54
C ALA A 138 9.09 11.81 1.53
N TYR A 139 9.09 10.54 1.13
CA TYR A 139 8.08 10.01 0.20
C TYR A 139 6.65 10.02 0.76
N THR A 140 6.46 10.02 2.10
CA THR A 140 5.13 10.14 2.72
C THR A 140 4.64 11.58 2.80
N LEU A 141 5.52 12.55 2.53
CA LEU A 141 5.18 13.99 2.49
C LEU A 141 4.52 14.36 1.17
N ARG A 142 4.69 13.55 0.12
CA ARG A 142 4.01 13.74 -1.16
C ARG A 142 2.50 13.67 -0.95
N VAL A 143 1.76 14.55 -1.63
CA VAL A 143 0.28 14.53 -1.59
C VAL A 143 -0.22 13.36 -2.44
N TYR A 144 0.03 12.16 -1.94
CA TYR A 144 -0.24 10.91 -2.64
C TYR A 144 -0.56 9.75 -1.68
N ARG A 145 -1.03 8.66 -2.23
CA ARG A 145 -1.56 7.46 -1.55
C ARG A 145 -0.63 6.86 -0.49
N ASP A 146 0.68 7.04 -0.65
CA ASP A 146 1.69 6.47 0.23
C ASP A 146 1.72 7.10 1.63
N ASN A 147 1.06 8.24 1.82
CA ASN A 147 0.86 8.85 3.14
C ASN A 147 -0.04 7.98 4.05
N ILE A 148 -1.07 7.33 3.50
CA ILE A 148 -2.05 6.56 4.31
C ILE A 148 -1.97 5.05 4.11
N PHE A 149 -1.53 4.56 2.96
CA PHE A 149 -1.57 3.15 2.62
C PHE A 149 -0.84 2.24 3.64
N PRO A 150 0.38 2.57 4.13
CA PRO A 150 1.05 1.77 5.16
C PRO A 150 0.27 1.70 6.48
N ALA A 151 -0.42 2.80 6.87
CA ALA A 151 -1.24 2.83 8.06
C ALA A 151 -2.47 1.92 7.93
N LEU A 152 -3.14 1.92 6.78
CA LEU A 152 -4.28 1.05 6.50
C LEU A 152 -3.88 -0.43 6.50
N CYS A 153 -2.73 -0.77 5.93
CA CYS A 153 -2.15 -2.11 6.00
C CYS A 153 -1.84 -2.51 7.46
N LEU A 154 -1.30 -1.59 8.27
CA LEU A 154 -1.03 -1.86 9.68
C LEU A 154 -2.32 -2.13 10.46
N VAL A 155 -3.41 -1.39 10.20
CA VAL A 155 -4.74 -1.66 10.78
C VAL A 155 -5.22 -3.07 10.42
N PHE A 156 -5.07 -3.48 9.16
CA PHE A 156 -5.42 -4.82 8.69
C PHE A 156 -4.65 -5.92 9.45
N PHE A 157 -3.31 -5.85 9.49
CA PHE A 157 -2.49 -6.86 10.16
C PHE A 157 -2.72 -6.86 11.67
N ALA A 158 -2.87 -5.70 12.30
CA ALA A 158 -3.19 -5.57 13.72
C ALA A 158 -4.56 -6.17 14.05
N GLY A 159 -5.55 -5.98 13.19
CA GLY A 159 -6.87 -6.59 13.35
C GLY A 159 -6.80 -8.11 13.36
N TRP A 160 -6.17 -8.74 12.37
CA TRP A 160 -5.99 -10.18 12.34
C TRP A 160 -5.15 -10.69 13.51
N ALA A 161 -4.04 -10.03 13.84
CA ALA A 161 -3.21 -10.39 14.99
C ALA A 161 -3.99 -10.32 16.31
N GLY A 162 -4.77 -9.25 16.49
CA GLY A 162 -5.62 -9.06 17.66
C GLY A 162 -6.70 -10.14 17.81
N ALA A 163 -7.35 -10.53 16.70
CA ALA A 163 -8.33 -11.61 16.68
C ALA A 163 -7.69 -12.97 16.98
N ALA A 164 -6.57 -13.29 16.32
CA ALA A 164 -5.88 -14.56 16.46
C ALA A 164 -5.34 -14.79 17.89
N LEU A 165 -4.63 -13.78 18.42
CA LEU A 165 -4.03 -13.90 19.76
C LEU A 165 -5.09 -14.01 20.87
N ARG A 166 -6.21 -13.27 20.75
CA ARG A 166 -7.32 -13.39 21.72
C ARG A 166 -8.05 -14.70 21.61
N THR A 167 -8.20 -15.25 20.42
CA THR A 167 -8.83 -16.57 20.25
C THR A 167 -8.12 -17.67 21.04
N VAL A 168 -6.79 -17.59 21.17
CA VAL A 168 -5.99 -18.67 21.80
C VAL A 168 -5.48 -18.33 23.19
N LEU A 169 -5.29 -17.03 23.52
CA LEU A 169 -4.70 -16.61 24.79
C LEU A 169 -5.72 -15.98 25.75
N ASP A 170 -6.87 -15.51 25.26
CA ASP A 170 -7.94 -14.92 26.07
C ASP A 170 -9.30 -15.36 25.52
N ASP A 171 -9.74 -16.52 25.98
CA ASP A 171 -10.93 -17.20 25.47
C ASP A 171 -12.26 -16.45 25.68
N THR A 172 -12.27 -15.51 26.61
CA THR A 172 -13.45 -14.70 26.96
C THR A 172 -13.55 -13.42 26.11
N ALA A 173 -12.46 -13.05 25.42
CA ALA A 173 -12.40 -11.80 24.67
C ALA A 173 -13.33 -11.79 23.46
N ASN A 174 -13.96 -10.65 23.22
CA ASN A 174 -14.68 -10.37 21.99
C ASN A 174 -13.68 -10.08 20.86
N ILE A 175 -13.71 -10.89 19.79
CA ILE A 175 -12.84 -10.74 18.62
C ILE A 175 -13.47 -9.91 17.50
N LEU A 176 -14.78 -9.61 17.54
CA LEU A 176 -15.46 -8.90 16.47
C LEU A 176 -14.88 -7.49 16.20
N PRO A 177 -14.53 -6.67 17.21
CA PRO A 177 -13.89 -5.38 16.94
C PRO A 177 -12.56 -5.50 16.19
N TRP A 178 -11.81 -6.58 16.42
CA TRP A 178 -10.55 -6.87 15.75
C TRP A 178 -10.77 -7.30 14.29
N LEU A 179 -11.77 -8.15 14.05
CA LEU A 179 -12.17 -8.53 12.70
C LEU A 179 -12.75 -7.33 11.93
N ALA A 180 -13.50 -6.44 12.60
CA ALA A 180 -13.97 -5.20 12.01
C ALA A 180 -12.80 -4.29 11.62
N ALA A 181 -11.79 -4.15 12.49
CA ALA A 181 -10.58 -3.39 12.16
C ALA A 181 -9.81 -4.01 10.98
N ALA A 182 -9.68 -5.35 10.96
CA ALA A 182 -9.06 -6.06 9.82
C ALA A 182 -9.82 -5.78 8.52
N GLY A 183 -11.16 -5.82 8.55
CA GLY A 183 -12.01 -5.55 7.39
C GLY A 183 -11.96 -4.09 6.94
N ALA A 184 -12.00 -3.15 7.86
CA ALA A 184 -11.86 -1.73 7.54
C ALA A 184 -10.48 -1.42 6.91
N GLY A 185 -9.40 -1.96 7.50
CA GLY A 185 -8.07 -1.85 6.95
C GLY A 185 -7.96 -2.47 5.54
N LEU A 186 -8.56 -3.66 5.34
CA LEU A 186 -8.61 -4.33 4.05
C LEU A 186 -9.38 -3.50 3.00
N ALA A 187 -10.58 -3.05 3.33
CA ALA A 187 -11.44 -2.29 2.41
C ALA A 187 -10.77 -0.96 2.01
N CYS A 188 -10.31 -0.17 2.98
CA CYS A 188 -9.69 1.11 2.70
C CYS A 188 -8.36 0.95 1.94
N ALA A 189 -7.52 -0.05 2.29
CA ALA A 189 -6.29 -0.32 1.56
C ALA A 189 -6.55 -0.78 0.12
N TYR A 190 -7.51 -1.68 -0.08
CA TYR A 190 -7.92 -2.17 -1.41
C TYR A 190 -8.42 -1.04 -2.31
N LEU A 191 -9.20 -0.11 -1.74
CA LEU A 191 -9.72 1.07 -2.43
C LEU A 191 -8.68 2.22 -2.55
N THR A 192 -7.49 2.07 -1.94
CA THR A 192 -6.39 3.04 -2.06
C THR A 192 -5.38 2.63 -3.13
N ARG A 193 -5.08 1.31 -3.27
CA ARG A 193 -4.05 0.83 -4.20
C ARG A 193 -4.47 -0.48 -4.84
N GLU A 194 -4.23 -0.58 -6.13
CA GLU A 194 -4.58 -1.73 -6.98
C GLU A 194 -3.86 -3.02 -6.59
N ASP A 195 -2.64 -2.90 -6.06
CA ASP A 195 -1.80 -4.03 -5.62
C ASP A 195 -2.16 -4.55 -4.21
N ALA A 196 -3.04 -3.84 -3.48
CA ALA A 196 -3.44 -4.23 -2.13
C ALA A 196 -4.12 -5.61 -2.07
N GLY A 197 -4.91 -5.97 -3.09
CA GLY A 197 -5.54 -7.28 -3.18
C GLY A 197 -4.54 -8.42 -3.18
N LEU A 198 -3.52 -8.35 -4.04
CA LEU A 198 -2.45 -9.35 -4.12
C LEU A 198 -1.61 -9.40 -2.84
N PHE A 199 -1.47 -8.27 -2.16
CA PHE A 199 -0.70 -8.18 -0.92
C PHE A 199 -1.48 -8.67 0.30
N LEU A 200 -2.76 -8.30 0.48
CA LEU A 200 -3.47 -8.51 1.75
C LEU A 200 -4.35 -9.78 1.75
N LEU A 201 -4.98 -10.13 0.62
CA LEU A 201 -5.91 -11.26 0.58
C LEU A 201 -5.26 -12.63 0.88
N PRO A 202 -4.02 -12.95 0.47
CA PRO A 202 -3.38 -14.20 0.86
C PRO A 202 -3.24 -14.35 2.37
N PHE A 203 -2.87 -13.28 3.07
CA PHE A 203 -2.80 -13.29 4.53
C PHE A 203 -4.18 -13.42 5.17
N ALA A 204 -5.19 -12.71 4.66
CA ALA A 204 -6.57 -12.81 5.14
C ALA A 204 -7.10 -14.24 5.01
N ALA A 205 -6.88 -14.90 3.86
CA ALA A 205 -7.28 -16.27 3.61
C ALA A 205 -6.58 -17.25 4.57
N ALA A 206 -5.26 -17.12 4.75
CA ALA A 206 -4.50 -17.96 5.68
C ALA A 206 -4.96 -17.75 7.13
N ALA A 207 -5.14 -16.50 7.58
CA ALA A 207 -5.62 -16.18 8.92
C ALA A 207 -7.05 -16.70 9.16
N THR A 208 -7.92 -16.58 8.16
CA THR A 208 -9.28 -17.14 8.21
C THR A 208 -9.25 -18.66 8.37
N LEU A 209 -8.45 -19.37 7.57
CA LEU A 209 -8.32 -20.81 7.65
C LEU A 209 -7.79 -21.26 9.02
N ILE A 210 -6.75 -20.60 9.52
CA ILE A 210 -6.16 -20.89 10.85
C ILE A 210 -7.21 -20.71 11.95
N LEU A 211 -7.98 -19.61 11.94
CA LEU A 211 -9.01 -19.35 12.93
C LEU A 211 -10.20 -20.30 12.78
N LEU A 212 -10.60 -20.64 11.56
CA LEU A 212 -11.65 -21.62 11.29
C LEU A 212 -11.30 -22.99 11.90
N VAL A 213 -10.09 -23.50 11.61
CA VAL A 213 -9.60 -24.75 12.21
C VAL A 213 -9.55 -24.65 13.73
N THR A 214 -9.06 -23.51 14.27
CA THR A 214 -8.99 -23.28 15.71
C THR A 214 -10.38 -23.32 16.35
N PHE A 215 -11.41 -22.70 15.74
CA PHE A 215 -12.79 -22.73 16.26
C PHE A 215 -13.42 -24.12 16.18
N CYS A 216 -13.10 -24.90 15.15
CA CYS A 216 -13.53 -26.29 15.06
C CYS A 216 -12.90 -27.12 16.19
N VAL A 217 -11.60 -27.02 16.43
CA VAL A 217 -10.88 -27.71 17.51
C VAL A 217 -11.40 -27.29 18.88
N GLN A 218 -11.67 -26.01 19.08
CA GLN A 218 -12.21 -25.46 20.33
C GLN A 218 -13.73 -25.69 20.50
N LYS A 219 -14.41 -26.27 19.52
CA LYS A 219 -15.87 -26.50 19.50
C LYS A 219 -16.69 -25.21 19.69
N LYS A 220 -16.29 -24.12 18.98
CA LYS A 220 -16.91 -22.79 19.04
C LYS A 220 -17.55 -22.38 17.71
N PRO A 221 -18.52 -23.12 17.15
CA PRO A 221 -19.06 -22.86 15.80
C PRO A 221 -19.70 -21.47 15.65
N ARG A 222 -20.25 -20.90 16.74
CA ARG A 222 -20.87 -19.55 16.70
C ARG A 222 -19.89 -18.44 16.34
N ARG A 223 -18.57 -18.63 16.55
CA ARG A 223 -17.54 -17.65 16.21
C ARG A 223 -17.15 -17.66 14.72
N ILE A 224 -17.48 -18.74 14.02
CA ILE A 224 -17.14 -18.92 12.59
C ILE A 224 -17.80 -17.83 11.74
N ALA A 225 -19.07 -17.48 12.00
CA ALA A 225 -19.76 -16.44 11.26
C ALA A 225 -19.07 -15.07 11.32
N GLY A 226 -18.38 -14.78 12.45
CA GLY A 226 -17.60 -13.56 12.59
C GLY A 226 -16.45 -13.43 11.58
N LEU A 227 -15.92 -14.54 11.07
CA LEU A 227 -14.84 -14.53 10.07
C LEU A 227 -15.26 -13.97 8.71
N LEU A 228 -16.56 -13.85 8.45
CA LEU A 228 -17.11 -13.21 7.26
C LEU A 228 -17.02 -11.68 7.33
N LEU A 229 -16.94 -11.09 8.53
CA LEU A 229 -16.99 -9.65 8.72
C LEU A 229 -15.93 -8.86 7.94
N PRO A 230 -14.65 -9.27 7.89
CA PRO A 230 -13.64 -8.55 7.09
C PRO A 230 -13.99 -8.50 5.60
N TYR A 231 -14.52 -9.59 5.05
CA TYR A 231 -14.89 -9.69 3.64
C TYR A 231 -16.20 -8.94 3.34
N ALA A 232 -17.15 -8.93 4.28
CA ALA A 232 -18.37 -8.15 4.14
C ALA A 232 -18.07 -6.64 4.11
N LEU A 233 -17.12 -6.16 4.92
CA LEU A 233 -16.66 -4.77 4.89
C LEU A 233 -15.93 -4.43 3.59
N LEU A 234 -15.08 -5.33 3.08
CA LEU A 234 -14.47 -5.17 1.76
C LEU A 234 -15.54 -5.07 0.67
N ALA A 235 -16.48 -6.03 0.65
CA ALA A 235 -17.56 -6.05 -0.33
C ALA A 235 -18.41 -4.78 -0.26
N ALA A 236 -18.77 -4.33 0.94
CA ALA A 236 -19.52 -3.08 1.14
C ALA A 236 -18.76 -1.86 0.58
N GLY A 237 -17.46 -1.76 0.83
CA GLY A 237 -16.62 -0.70 0.27
C GLY A 237 -16.58 -0.74 -1.25
N VAL A 238 -16.29 -1.90 -1.83
CA VAL A 238 -16.24 -2.11 -3.29
C VAL A 238 -17.60 -1.77 -3.93
N LEU A 239 -18.70 -2.31 -3.40
CA LEU A 239 -20.04 -2.06 -3.93
C LEU A 239 -20.44 -0.58 -3.82
N SER A 240 -20.02 0.11 -2.75
CA SER A 240 -20.27 1.54 -2.60
C SER A 240 -19.58 2.36 -3.69
N PHE A 241 -18.30 2.09 -3.98
CA PHE A 241 -17.55 2.78 -5.03
C PHE A 241 -18.10 2.43 -6.42
N CYS A 242 -18.38 1.14 -6.71
CA CYS A 242 -19.02 0.74 -7.97
C CYS A 242 -20.40 1.39 -8.14
N GLY A 243 -21.18 1.51 -7.06
CA GLY A 243 -22.48 2.18 -7.09
C GLY A 243 -22.38 3.67 -7.38
N LEU A 244 -21.38 4.36 -6.82
CA LEU A 244 -21.09 5.75 -7.13
C LEU A 244 -20.65 5.91 -8.59
N ASN A 245 -19.73 5.08 -9.09
CA ASN A 245 -19.30 5.08 -10.48
C ASN A 245 -20.49 4.80 -11.44
N GLN A 246 -21.37 3.86 -11.07
CA GLN A 246 -22.60 3.62 -11.84
C GLN A 246 -23.51 4.85 -11.87
N ARG A 247 -23.65 5.56 -10.75
CA ARG A 247 -24.52 6.74 -10.68
C ARG A 247 -23.98 7.92 -11.50
N TYR A 248 -22.68 8.17 -11.45
CA TYR A 248 -22.07 9.35 -12.07
C TYR A 248 -21.59 9.11 -13.50
N TYR A 249 -21.17 7.88 -13.82
CA TYR A 249 -20.54 7.53 -15.10
C TYR A 249 -21.27 6.41 -15.87
N GLY A 250 -22.29 5.80 -15.27
CA GLY A 250 -23.01 4.71 -15.93
C GLY A 250 -22.26 3.37 -16.01
N VAL A 251 -21.16 3.21 -15.22
CA VAL A 251 -20.31 2.00 -15.21
C VAL A 251 -20.22 1.44 -13.80
N PHE A 252 -20.61 0.17 -13.62
CA PHE A 252 -20.49 -0.53 -12.35
C PHE A 252 -19.13 -1.23 -12.25
N ALA A 253 -18.07 -0.46 -12.04
CA ALA A 253 -16.70 -0.94 -11.88
C ALA A 253 -15.92 -0.04 -10.93
N LEU A 254 -14.83 -0.55 -10.31
CA LEU A 254 -13.91 0.24 -9.52
C LEU A 254 -12.92 1.01 -10.39
N SER A 255 -12.43 0.35 -11.43
CA SER A 255 -11.41 0.86 -12.34
C SER A 255 -11.63 0.25 -13.72
N ASP A 256 -11.38 1.03 -14.74
CA ASP A 256 -11.37 0.60 -16.14
C ASP A 256 -9.95 0.34 -16.68
N PHE A 257 -8.91 0.46 -15.82
CA PHE A 257 -7.51 0.31 -16.20
C PHE A 257 -7.00 -1.13 -16.05
N SER A 258 -7.20 -1.71 -14.88
CA SER A 258 -6.66 -3.05 -14.54
C SER A 258 -7.67 -4.18 -14.75
N GLN A 259 -8.89 -3.84 -15.12
CA GLN A 259 -10.03 -4.75 -15.32
C GLN A 259 -10.81 -4.33 -16.56
N GLY A 260 -11.72 -5.20 -17.02
CA GLY A 260 -12.61 -4.91 -18.15
C GLY A 260 -11.91 -4.83 -19.50
N SER A 261 -12.50 -4.05 -20.40
CA SER A 261 -12.15 -4.02 -21.83
C SER A 261 -10.75 -3.52 -22.11
N PHE A 262 -10.28 -2.45 -21.41
CA PHE A 262 -8.92 -1.96 -21.58
C PHE A 262 -7.89 -3.03 -21.21
N ALA A 263 -8.04 -3.70 -20.06
CA ALA A 263 -7.15 -4.77 -19.66
C ALA A 263 -7.22 -5.98 -20.62
N ALA A 264 -8.38 -6.26 -21.23
CA ALA A 264 -8.53 -7.27 -22.25
C ALA A 264 -7.77 -6.91 -23.53
N ALA A 265 -7.86 -5.65 -23.98
CA ALA A 265 -7.11 -5.15 -25.14
C ALA A 265 -5.60 -5.20 -24.90
N MET A 266 -5.14 -4.76 -23.72
CA MET A 266 -3.71 -4.84 -23.37
C MET A 266 -3.23 -6.29 -23.32
N GLY A 267 -4.04 -7.19 -22.74
CA GLY A 267 -3.77 -8.63 -22.75
C GLY A 267 -3.69 -9.24 -24.15
N ALA A 268 -4.55 -8.79 -25.08
CA ALA A 268 -4.53 -9.23 -26.46
C ALA A 268 -3.30 -8.69 -27.21
N MET A 269 -2.94 -7.42 -27.04
CA MET A 269 -1.72 -6.84 -27.61
C MET A 269 -0.45 -7.54 -27.13
N MET A 270 -0.34 -7.85 -25.83
CA MET A 270 0.80 -8.60 -25.27
C MET A 270 0.86 -10.07 -25.74
N ARG A 271 -0.21 -10.58 -26.36
CA ARG A 271 -0.25 -11.91 -26.94
C ARG A 271 0.54 -12.00 -28.26
N VAL A 272 0.62 -10.89 -29.00
CA VAL A 272 1.30 -10.82 -30.28
C VAL A 272 2.79 -11.10 -30.13
N ASP A 273 3.34 -11.96 -30.99
CA ASP A 273 4.76 -12.29 -30.96
C ASP A 273 5.62 -11.14 -31.45
N THR A 274 6.77 -10.97 -30.85
CA THR A 274 7.70 -9.86 -31.06
C THR A 274 9.13 -10.35 -31.20
N GLU A 275 9.94 -9.64 -31.97
CA GLU A 275 11.37 -9.88 -32.10
C GLU A 275 12.18 -9.27 -30.95
N SER A 276 11.57 -8.35 -30.17
CA SER A 276 12.21 -7.76 -29.00
C SER A 276 12.26 -8.75 -27.83
N GLU A 277 13.46 -8.94 -27.30
CA GLU A 277 13.71 -9.71 -26.06
C GLU A 277 13.76 -8.82 -24.81
N GLU A 278 13.59 -7.48 -24.93
CA GLU A 278 13.66 -6.56 -23.82
C GLU A 278 12.51 -6.82 -22.80
N PRO A 279 12.84 -7.26 -21.58
CA PRO A 279 11.81 -7.64 -20.58
C PRO A 279 10.93 -6.49 -20.13
N LEU A 280 11.42 -5.25 -20.24
CA LEU A 280 10.70 -4.05 -19.79
C LEU A 280 9.63 -3.58 -20.79
N LEU A 281 9.57 -4.14 -21.99
CA LEU A 281 8.61 -3.78 -23.01
C LEU A 281 7.40 -4.72 -23.00
N SER A 282 6.18 -4.17 -22.90
CA SER A 282 4.94 -4.97 -22.96
C SER A 282 4.45 -5.21 -24.38
N VAL A 283 4.44 -4.17 -25.21
CA VAL A 283 4.02 -4.18 -26.62
C VAL A 283 5.03 -3.37 -27.43
N PRO A 284 6.16 -4.00 -27.83
CA PRO A 284 7.22 -3.33 -28.62
C PRO A 284 6.71 -2.83 -29.97
N GLN A 285 7.48 -1.92 -30.59
CA GLN A 285 7.13 -1.27 -31.84
C GLN A 285 6.82 -2.27 -32.97
N ASP A 286 7.61 -3.35 -33.11
CA ASP A 286 7.34 -4.38 -34.12
C ASP A 286 6.00 -5.11 -33.88
N ALA A 287 5.62 -5.34 -32.63
CA ALA A 287 4.32 -5.91 -32.30
C ALA A 287 3.18 -4.92 -32.60
N ARG A 288 3.36 -3.61 -32.32
CA ARG A 288 2.38 -2.58 -32.66
C ARG A 288 2.18 -2.48 -34.17
N GLN A 289 3.26 -2.56 -34.96
CA GLN A 289 3.15 -2.55 -36.42
C GLN A 289 2.38 -3.78 -36.95
N LYS A 290 2.70 -4.98 -36.47
CA LYS A 290 1.95 -6.20 -36.81
C LYS A 290 0.45 -6.07 -36.49
N ILE A 291 0.12 -5.44 -35.34
CA ILE A 291 -1.26 -5.19 -34.94
C ILE A 291 -1.96 -4.24 -35.93
N VAL A 292 -1.33 -3.14 -36.31
CA VAL A 292 -1.89 -2.20 -37.30
C VAL A 292 -2.16 -2.87 -38.65
N ASP A 293 -1.24 -3.71 -39.10
CA ASP A 293 -1.36 -4.42 -40.37
C ASP A 293 -2.56 -5.41 -40.37
N ALA A 294 -2.88 -6.01 -39.23
CA ALA A 294 -3.98 -6.97 -39.08
C ALA A 294 -5.29 -6.35 -38.59
N VAL A 295 -5.25 -5.25 -37.86
CA VAL A 295 -6.39 -4.54 -37.28
C VAL A 295 -6.23 -3.03 -37.56
N PRO A 296 -6.51 -2.60 -38.80
CA PRO A 296 -6.27 -1.20 -39.23
C PRO A 296 -7.06 -0.16 -38.43
N GLU A 297 -8.16 -0.55 -37.78
CA GLU A 297 -8.97 0.34 -36.93
C GLU A 297 -8.20 0.90 -35.74
N LEU A 298 -7.11 0.26 -35.32
CA LEU A 298 -6.22 0.76 -34.27
C LEU A 298 -5.13 1.72 -34.75
N GLN A 299 -4.97 1.87 -36.07
CA GLN A 299 -3.95 2.71 -36.66
C GLN A 299 -3.98 4.16 -36.15
N PRO A 300 -5.14 4.86 -36.03
CA PRO A 300 -5.15 6.25 -35.55
C PRO A 300 -4.54 6.35 -34.13
N VAL A 301 -4.95 5.49 -33.20
CA VAL A 301 -4.46 5.49 -31.82
C VAL A 301 -2.98 5.12 -31.75
N LEU A 302 -2.54 4.06 -32.45
CA LEU A 302 -1.17 3.59 -32.40
C LEU A 302 -0.20 4.54 -33.12
N ALA A 303 -0.68 5.30 -34.12
CA ALA A 303 0.13 6.32 -34.80
C ALA A 303 0.59 7.47 -33.88
N HIS A 304 -0.18 7.82 -32.86
CA HIS A 304 0.24 8.80 -31.85
C HIS A 304 1.48 8.35 -31.08
N LEU A 305 1.62 7.06 -30.80
CA LEU A 305 2.80 6.53 -30.11
C LEU A 305 4.08 6.71 -30.92
N GLU A 306 3.98 6.74 -32.24
CA GLU A 306 5.12 6.86 -33.13
C GLU A 306 5.41 8.32 -33.54
N ASN A 307 4.37 9.17 -33.66
CA ASN A 307 4.46 10.47 -34.33
C ASN A 307 4.15 11.68 -33.42
N ASP A 308 3.57 11.49 -32.23
CA ASP A 308 3.24 12.59 -31.32
C ASP A 308 4.43 12.89 -30.39
N ASP A 309 5.09 14.03 -30.62
CA ASP A 309 6.26 14.44 -29.86
C ASP A 309 5.93 14.71 -28.38
N GLU A 310 4.76 15.26 -28.05
CA GLU A 310 4.38 15.52 -26.67
C GLU A 310 4.15 14.22 -25.89
N LEU A 311 3.50 13.25 -26.51
CA LEU A 311 3.27 11.93 -25.94
C LEU A 311 4.60 11.19 -25.77
N ARG A 312 5.48 11.22 -26.77
CA ARG A 312 6.83 10.63 -26.71
C ARG A 312 7.68 11.27 -25.62
N ASN A 313 7.72 12.58 -25.52
CA ASN A 313 8.47 13.29 -24.48
C ASN A 313 7.97 12.94 -23.06
N SER A 314 6.70 12.57 -22.92
CA SER A 314 6.10 12.24 -21.63
C SER A 314 6.31 10.78 -21.20
N PHE A 315 6.38 9.82 -22.15
CA PHE A 315 6.28 8.39 -21.84
C PHE A 315 7.34 7.50 -22.46
N TYR A 316 7.99 7.93 -23.56
CA TYR A 316 9.02 7.16 -24.23
C TYR A 316 10.33 7.19 -23.44
N ASP A 317 11.02 6.07 -23.39
CA ASP A 317 12.33 5.97 -22.73
C ASP A 317 13.44 5.73 -23.76
N PRO A 318 14.29 6.75 -24.01
CA PRO A 318 15.43 6.58 -24.92
C PRO A 318 16.42 5.49 -24.50
N GLY A 319 16.45 5.14 -23.19
CA GLY A 319 17.35 4.13 -22.67
C GLY A 319 17.03 2.70 -23.10
N VAL A 320 15.72 2.44 -23.38
CA VAL A 320 15.26 1.13 -23.93
C VAL A 320 14.79 1.26 -25.37
N GLY A 321 14.79 2.47 -25.93
CA GLY A 321 14.40 2.75 -27.31
C GLY A 321 12.90 2.61 -27.61
N ASP A 322 12.03 2.54 -26.57
CA ASP A 322 10.59 2.38 -26.70
C ASP A 322 9.89 2.77 -25.37
N TYR A 323 8.59 2.49 -25.25
CA TYR A 323 7.79 2.71 -24.05
C TYR A 323 7.97 1.55 -23.06
N ARG A 324 8.48 1.80 -21.86
CA ARG A 324 8.45 0.78 -20.79
C ARG A 324 7.02 0.36 -20.49
N ALA A 325 6.83 -0.88 -20.06
CA ALA A 325 5.50 -1.42 -19.76
C ALA A 325 4.69 -0.54 -18.80
N GLY A 326 5.33 0.02 -17.78
CA GLY A 326 4.68 0.95 -16.85
C GLY A 326 4.19 2.24 -17.48
N SER A 327 4.87 2.75 -18.53
CA SER A 327 4.52 3.97 -19.25
C SER A 327 3.59 3.71 -20.44
N TYR A 328 3.75 2.58 -21.12
CA TYR A 328 3.00 2.21 -22.32
C TYR A 328 1.48 2.31 -22.14
N TYR A 329 0.97 1.77 -21.03
CA TYR A 329 -0.48 1.77 -20.80
C TYR A 329 -1.06 3.17 -20.61
N TRP A 330 -0.29 4.10 -20.09
CA TRP A 330 -0.69 5.51 -19.98
C TRP A 330 -0.59 6.23 -21.31
N ALA A 331 0.46 5.95 -22.07
CA ALA A 331 0.67 6.51 -23.40
C ALA A 331 -0.48 6.14 -24.35
N ILE A 332 -0.83 4.86 -24.43
CA ILE A 332 -1.90 4.40 -25.32
C ILE A 332 -3.29 4.89 -24.87
N ARG A 333 -3.55 5.02 -23.56
CA ARG A 333 -4.80 5.65 -23.09
C ARG A 333 -4.89 7.11 -23.46
N ARG A 334 -3.78 7.86 -23.35
CA ARG A 334 -3.74 9.26 -23.79
C ARG A 334 -3.89 9.37 -25.30
N ALA A 335 -3.26 8.51 -26.08
CA ALA A 335 -3.45 8.44 -27.52
C ALA A 335 -4.92 8.19 -27.90
N ALA A 336 -5.57 7.23 -27.26
CA ALA A 336 -6.98 6.97 -27.48
C ALA A 336 -7.89 8.13 -27.05
N TRP A 337 -7.51 8.86 -26.00
CA TRP A 337 -8.24 10.07 -25.59
C TRP A 337 -8.13 11.19 -26.66
N LEU A 338 -6.99 11.35 -27.30
CA LEU A 338 -6.80 12.31 -28.39
C LEU A 338 -7.70 11.98 -29.60
N GLU A 339 -8.03 10.71 -29.80
CA GLU A 339 -8.96 10.22 -30.83
C GLU A 339 -10.44 10.21 -30.38
N GLY A 340 -10.77 10.82 -29.21
CA GLY A 340 -12.15 10.92 -28.71
C GLY A 340 -12.71 9.62 -28.11
N VAL A 341 -11.89 8.58 -27.93
CA VAL A 341 -12.34 7.28 -27.37
C VAL A 341 -12.90 7.43 -25.95
N TYR A 342 -12.39 8.39 -25.19
CA TYR A 342 -12.79 8.65 -23.80
C TYR A 342 -13.84 9.76 -23.63
N ASP A 343 -14.65 10.02 -24.65
CA ASP A 343 -15.77 10.97 -24.58
C ASP A 343 -16.85 10.45 -23.61
N THR A 344 -17.08 9.14 -23.59
CA THR A 344 -17.93 8.46 -22.60
C THR A 344 -17.32 7.14 -22.15
N PRO A 345 -17.63 6.68 -20.91
CA PRO A 345 -17.15 5.38 -20.42
C PRO A 345 -17.61 4.21 -21.30
N GLN A 346 -18.83 4.28 -21.86
CA GLN A 346 -19.40 3.26 -22.75
C GLN A 346 -18.63 3.17 -24.05
N HIS A 347 -18.36 4.31 -24.68
CA HIS A 347 -17.56 4.37 -25.91
C HIS A 347 -16.14 3.81 -25.67
N ALA A 348 -15.49 4.20 -24.58
CA ALA A 348 -14.18 3.65 -24.23
C ALA A 348 -14.24 2.11 -24.03
N ALA A 349 -15.27 1.62 -23.34
CA ALA A 349 -15.44 0.19 -23.11
C ALA A 349 -15.67 -0.60 -24.42
N GLU A 350 -16.51 -0.08 -25.32
CA GLU A 350 -16.75 -0.68 -26.63
C GLU A 350 -15.51 -0.69 -27.52
N PHE A 351 -14.80 0.45 -27.59
CA PHE A 351 -13.58 0.56 -28.39
C PHE A 351 -12.54 -0.48 -27.96
N TRP A 352 -12.24 -0.53 -26.66
CA TRP A 352 -11.24 -1.48 -26.15
C TRP A 352 -11.69 -2.94 -26.21
N GLN A 353 -13.00 -3.21 -26.09
CA GLN A 353 -13.52 -4.57 -26.28
C GLN A 353 -13.38 -5.02 -27.72
N ASN A 354 -13.75 -4.18 -28.69
CA ASN A 354 -13.61 -4.46 -30.11
C ASN A 354 -12.13 -4.67 -30.48
N ALA A 355 -11.23 -3.85 -29.96
CA ALA A 355 -9.78 -4.03 -30.14
C ALA A 355 -9.29 -5.38 -29.60
N ALA A 356 -9.73 -5.76 -28.38
CA ALA A 356 -9.37 -7.04 -27.79
C ALA A 356 -9.87 -8.23 -28.62
N ASP A 357 -11.11 -8.16 -29.09
CA ASP A 357 -11.75 -9.22 -29.87
C ASP A 357 -11.11 -9.37 -31.26
N ALA A 358 -10.84 -8.25 -31.95
CA ALA A 358 -10.18 -8.26 -33.25
C ALA A 358 -8.77 -8.83 -33.19
N ILE A 359 -7.95 -8.37 -32.25
CA ILE A 359 -6.57 -8.88 -32.06
C ILE A 359 -6.60 -10.37 -31.70
N ASN A 360 -7.46 -10.77 -30.76
CA ASN A 360 -7.58 -12.18 -30.37
C ASN A 360 -8.05 -13.06 -31.51
N ALA A 361 -9.01 -12.60 -32.33
CA ALA A 361 -9.48 -13.32 -33.51
C ALA A 361 -8.36 -13.48 -34.56
N ALA A 362 -7.57 -12.43 -34.83
CA ALA A 362 -6.44 -12.49 -35.73
C ALA A 362 -5.33 -13.45 -35.23
N CYS A 363 -5.06 -13.48 -33.93
CA CYS A 363 -4.14 -14.46 -33.31
C CYS A 363 -4.67 -15.89 -33.40
N ASP A 364 -5.96 -16.11 -33.15
CA ASP A 364 -6.57 -17.46 -33.18
C ASP A 364 -6.65 -18.01 -34.61
N ALA A 365 -6.82 -17.14 -35.61
CA ALA A 365 -6.78 -17.47 -37.03
C ALA A 365 -5.37 -17.65 -37.59
N GLY A 366 -4.30 -17.39 -36.82
CA GLY A 366 -2.91 -17.46 -37.27
C GLY A 366 -2.49 -16.29 -38.19
N ILE A 367 -3.31 -15.24 -38.32
CA ILE A 367 -2.97 -14.00 -39.06
C ILE A 367 -1.90 -13.25 -38.29
N LEU A 368 -2.07 -13.11 -36.96
CA LEU A 368 -1.08 -12.59 -36.06
C LEU A 368 -0.34 -13.73 -35.36
N PRO A 369 1.02 -13.79 -35.42
CA PRO A 369 1.77 -14.76 -34.66
C PRO A 369 1.58 -14.48 -33.15
N SER A 370 1.31 -15.53 -32.36
CA SER A 370 1.04 -15.39 -30.94
C SER A 370 1.90 -16.30 -30.07
N ARG A 371 2.43 -15.74 -28.97
CA ARG A 371 3.31 -16.46 -28.03
C ARG A 371 2.65 -16.91 -26.73
N THR A 372 1.44 -16.43 -26.45
CA THR A 372 0.71 -16.76 -25.21
C THR A 372 -0.78 -16.91 -25.49
N GLY A 373 -1.53 -17.46 -24.52
CA GLY A 373 -2.98 -17.52 -24.57
C GLY A 373 -3.67 -16.19 -24.28
N ARG A 374 -5.00 -16.15 -24.40
CA ARG A 374 -5.83 -14.98 -24.06
C ARG A 374 -5.64 -14.57 -22.58
N ARG A 375 -5.57 -13.27 -22.34
CA ARG A 375 -5.40 -12.68 -21.00
C ARG A 375 -6.23 -11.41 -20.87
N VAL A 376 -6.64 -11.10 -19.63
CA VAL A 376 -7.19 -9.80 -19.23
C VAL A 376 -6.24 -9.23 -18.19
N ALA A 377 -5.29 -8.41 -18.60
CA ALA A 377 -4.23 -7.92 -17.71
C ALA A 377 -3.49 -6.72 -18.32
N THR A 378 -3.06 -5.81 -17.44
CA THR A 378 -2.14 -4.71 -17.74
C THR A 378 -0.74 -4.92 -17.15
N ASN A 379 -0.43 -6.10 -16.65
CA ASN A 379 0.88 -6.47 -16.14
C ASN A 379 1.54 -7.53 -17.03
N GLN A 380 2.86 -7.47 -17.10
CA GLN A 380 3.66 -8.44 -17.84
C GLN A 380 3.40 -9.89 -17.36
N PRO A 381 3.43 -10.89 -18.26
CA PRO A 381 3.39 -12.28 -17.86
C PRO A 381 4.64 -12.64 -17.07
N PHE A 382 4.47 -13.49 -16.04
CA PHE A 382 5.61 -14.07 -15.35
C PHE A 382 6.40 -14.96 -16.32
N ARG A 383 7.72 -14.75 -16.37
CA ARG A 383 8.66 -15.56 -17.14
C ARG A 383 9.75 -16.10 -16.22
N ALA A 384 10.10 -17.36 -16.35
CA ALA A 384 11.14 -17.99 -15.52
C ALA A 384 12.50 -17.27 -15.63
N ALA A 385 12.80 -16.67 -16.76
CA ALA A 385 14.01 -15.88 -16.98
C ALA A 385 14.13 -14.66 -16.05
N LEU A 386 13.00 -14.13 -15.52
CA LEU A 386 12.99 -13.01 -14.58
C LEU A 386 13.36 -13.41 -13.15
N VAL A 387 13.30 -14.70 -12.80
CA VAL A 387 13.51 -15.19 -11.42
C VAL A 387 14.83 -14.72 -10.80
N PRO A 388 16.00 -14.83 -11.46
CA PRO A 388 17.25 -14.34 -10.86
C PRO A 388 17.23 -12.85 -10.54
N GLY A 389 16.66 -12.03 -11.45
CA GLY A 389 16.46 -10.60 -11.23
C GLY A 389 15.52 -10.33 -10.07
N ILE A 390 14.36 -11.00 -10.01
CA ILE A 390 13.39 -10.87 -8.93
C ILE A 390 14.02 -11.22 -7.57
N LEU A 391 14.78 -12.30 -7.48
CA LEU A 391 15.44 -12.70 -6.23
C LEU A 391 16.47 -11.66 -5.77
N ARG A 392 17.27 -11.14 -6.70
CA ARG A 392 18.25 -10.09 -6.42
C ARG A 392 17.57 -8.81 -5.91
N GLU A 393 16.57 -8.32 -6.64
CA GLU A 393 15.83 -7.11 -6.26
C GLU A 393 15.00 -7.31 -4.97
N THR A 394 14.47 -8.52 -4.72
CA THR A 394 13.81 -8.86 -3.45
C THR A 394 14.79 -8.74 -2.27
N ALA A 395 15.99 -9.29 -2.42
CA ALA A 395 17.02 -9.21 -1.37
C ALA A 395 17.49 -7.76 -1.17
N ALA A 396 17.69 -7.01 -2.24
CA ALA A 396 18.04 -5.59 -2.19
C ALA A 396 16.94 -4.76 -1.51
N GLY A 397 15.68 -4.96 -1.90
CA GLY A 397 14.53 -4.27 -1.31
C GLY A 397 14.33 -4.61 0.18
N PHE A 398 14.55 -5.88 0.55
CA PHE A 398 14.49 -6.28 1.96
C PHE A 398 15.62 -5.64 2.79
N ALA A 399 16.85 -5.60 2.27
CA ALA A 399 17.96 -4.91 2.91
C ALA A 399 17.70 -3.40 3.00
N HIS A 400 17.16 -2.79 1.96
CA HIS A 400 16.76 -1.38 1.92
C HIS A 400 15.76 -1.04 3.04
N ALA A 401 14.73 -1.87 3.20
CA ALA A 401 13.75 -1.73 4.27
C ALA A 401 14.38 -1.95 5.66
N LEU A 402 15.23 -2.96 5.80
CA LEU A 402 15.86 -3.31 7.08
C LEU A 402 16.76 -2.19 7.62
N PHE A 403 17.49 -1.52 6.74
CA PHE A 403 18.40 -0.44 7.10
C PHE A 403 17.79 0.95 6.95
N PHE A 404 16.50 1.09 6.68
CA PHE A 404 15.82 2.37 6.47
C PHE A 404 16.58 3.27 5.48
N ALA A 405 17.04 2.69 4.37
CA ALA A 405 17.64 3.48 3.31
C ALA A 405 16.58 4.44 2.76
N ASP A 406 17.00 5.64 2.35
CA ASP A 406 16.13 6.68 1.79
C ASP A 406 14.87 7.01 2.62
N CYS A 407 15.04 7.06 3.95
CA CYS A 407 14.01 7.52 4.87
C CYS A 407 14.35 8.88 5.51
N PRO A 408 14.78 9.93 4.76
CA PRO A 408 14.96 11.26 5.34
C PRO A 408 13.58 11.81 5.74
N PRO A 409 13.49 12.62 6.82
CA PRO A 409 12.23 13.18 7.28
C PRO A 409 11.78 14.44 6.52
N GLN A 410 12.56 14.92 5.58
CA GLN A 410 12.27 16.09 4.76
C GLN A 410 12.54 15.81 3.28
N GLU A 411 11.78 16.47 2.40
CA GLU A 411 12.07 16.49 0.97
C GLU A 411 13.17 17.53 0.68
N SER A 412 14.12 17.16 -0.16
CA SER A 412 15.21 18.04 -0.57
C SER A 412 14.89 18.87 -1.82
N LEU A 413 13.85 18.49 -2.57
CA LEU A 413 13.39 19.17 -3.77
C LEU A 413 12.22 20.09 -3.45
N LEU A 414 12.09 21.16 -4.24
CA LEU A 414 10.92 22.03 -4.21
C LEU A 414 9.73 21.33 -4.87
N SER A 415 8.52 21.71 -4.45
CA SER A 415 7.32 21.31 -5.15
C SER A 415 7.34 21.86 -6.59
N LEU A 416 6.95 21.02 -7.56
CA LEU A 416 6.75 21.46 -8.95
C LEU A 416 5.30 21.97 -9.06
N ALA A 417 5.12 23.28 -8.85
CA ALA A 417 3.83 23.94 -8.94
C ALA A 417 4.05 25.44 -9.20
N ASN A 418 3.19 26.06 -9.98
CA ASN A 418 3.18 27.51 -10.12
C ASN A 418 2.61 28.18 -8.84
N PRO A 419 2.73 29.52 -8.69
CA PRO A 419 2.23 30.21 -7.50
C PRO A 419 0.72 30.03 -7.23
N ASP A 420 -0.10 30.00 -8.29
CA ASP A 420 -1.55 29.85 -8.19
C ASP A 420 -1.91 28.44 -7.71
N ASP A 421 -1.33 27.41 -8.32
CA ASP A 421 -1.48 26.02 -7.86
C ASP A 421 -1.02 25.87 -6.41
N THR A 422 0.13 26.43 -6.06
CA THR A 422 0.67 26.39 -4.69
C THR A 422 -0.33 26.98 -3.70
N ALA A 423 -0.98 28.09 -4.03
CA ALA A 423 -2.00 28.72 -3.17
C ALA A 423 -3.23 27.81 -3.01
N VAL A 424 -3.72 27.23 -4.11
CA VAL A 424 -4.89 26.33 -4.11
C VAL A 424 -4.61 25.08 -3.27
N TYR A 425 -3.48 24.41 -3.50
CA TYR A 425 -3.11 23.23 -2.70
C TYR A 425 -2.91 23.56 -1.22
N THR A 426 -2.21 24.65 -0.88
CA THR A 426 -1.98 25.07 0.50
C THR A 426 -3.30 25.32 1.23
N ALA A 427 -4.23 26.02 0.58
CA ALA A 427 -5.56 26.29 1.15
C ALA A 427 -6.38 25.00 1.36
N TYR A 428 -6.34 24.07 0.39
CA TYR A 428 -7.09 22.83 0.48
C TYR A 428 -6.51 21.85 1.51
N LEU A 429 -5.19 21.74 1.59
CA LEU A 429 -4.48 20.82 2.50
C LEU A 429 -4.35 21.36 3.93
N HIS A 430 -4.75 22.60 4.18
CA HIS A 430 -4.60 23.29 5.48
C HIS A 430 -3.16 23.20 6.04
N GLY A 431 -2.15 23.17 5.17
CA GLY A 431 -0.75 22.99 5.54
C GLY A 431 0.20 23.51 4.48
N GLY A 432 1.43 23.85 4.89
CA GLY A 432 2.45 24.38 3.99
C GLY A 432 2.98 23.35 2.99
N LEU A 433 3.28 23.83 1.79
CA LEU A 433 4.02 23.08 0.78
C LEU A 433 5.51 23.42 0.85
N ASN A 434 6.34 22.46 0.47
CA ASN A 434 7.79 22.64 0.33
C ASN A 434 8.08 23.39 -1.00
N GLY A 435 7.75 24.67 -1.02
CA GLY A 435 7.89 25.55 -2.17
C GLY A 435 8.78 26.77 -1.94
N SER A 436 9.27 26.96 -0.70
CA SER A 436 10.12 28.10 -0.36
C SER A 436 11.60 27.75 -0.50
N ALA A 437 12.32 28.48 -1.33
CA ALA A 437 13.77 28.38 -1.45
C ALA A 437 14.48 29.47 -0.64
N GLN A 438 15.67 29.20 -0.17
CA GLN A 438 16.55 30.21 0.40
C GLN A 438 17.07 31.12 -0.72
N ALA A 439 17.15 32.41 -0.47
CA ALA A 439 17.65 33.39 -1.45
C ALA A 439 18.96 32.93 -2.09
N GLY A 440 18.99 32.87 -3.41
CA GLY A 440 20.17 32.48 -4.19
C GLY A 440 20.48 30.98 -4.24
N THR A 441 19.57 30.12 -3.80
CA THR A 441 19.70 28.66 -3.89
C THR A 441 18.39 28.01 -4.35
N ASP A 442 18.48 26.88 -5.04
CA ASP A 442 17.34 26.04 -5.41
C ASP A 442 16.96 25.03 -4.30
N LYS A 443 17.44 25.27 -3.07
CA LYS A 443 17.19 24.39 -1.93
C LYS A 443 16.02 24.88 -1.10
N PRO A 444 15.21 23.98 -0.52
CA PRO A 444 14.14 24.34 0.39
C PRO A 444 14.65 25.12 1.59
N TYR A 445 13.88 26.13 2.02
CA TYR A 445 14.15 26.85 3.26
C TYR A 445 13.37 26.21 4.42
N TYR A 446 14.09 25.91 5.50
CA TYR A 446 13.48 25.40 6.73
C TYR A 446 13.75 26.36 7.90
N SER A 447 12.71 26.65 8.67
CA SER A 447 12.82 27.46 9.90
C SER A 447 13.72 26.78 10.94
N PRO A 448 14.25 27.50 11.94
CA PRO A 448 15.03 26.90 13.02
C PRO A 448 14.29 25.79 13.77
N VAL A 449 12.97 25.93 13.95
CA VAL A 449 12.12 24.92 14.62
C VAL A 449 12.00 23.66 13.77
N GLN A 450 11.78 23.80 12.48
CA GLN A 450 11.76 22.67 11.55
C GLN A 450 13.09 21.94 11.51
N ARG A 451 14.21 22.67 11.44
CA ARG A 451 15.56 22.08 11.49
C ARG A 451 15.79 21.27 12.77
N ALA A 452 15.33 21.78 13.92
CA ALA A 452 15.42 21.07 15.19
C ALA A 452 14.55 19.80 15.18
N ALA A 453 13.32 19.87 14.65
CA ALA A 453 12.43 18.73 14.51
C ALA A 453 13.05 17.65 13.58
N TYR A 454 13.61 18.05 12.44
CA TYR A 454 14.30 17.15 11.52
C TYR A 454 15.55 16.51 12.13
N ALA A 455 16.30 17.25 12.95
CA ALA A 455 17.44 16.68 13.67
C ALA A 455 16.99 15.58 14.65
N VAL A 456 15.89 15.77 15.38
CA VAL A 456 15.31 14.74 16.26
C VAL A 456 14.85 13.52 15.45
N MET A 457 14.13 13.72 14.35
CA MET A 457 13.66 12.62 13.49
C MET A 457 14.83 11.84 12.85
N ASN A 458 15.88 12.54 12.40
CA ASN A 458 17.09 11.92 11.87
C ASN A 458 17.83 11.10 12.94
N ALA A 459 17.92 11.60 14.18
CA ALA A 459 18.52 10.86 15.28
C ALA A 459 17.74 9.57 15.58
N ILE A 460 16.40 9.62 15.57
CA ILE A 460 15.56 8.44 15.70
C ILE A 460 15.80 7.45 14.55
N CYS A 461 15.89 7.94 13.31
CA CYS A 461 16.21 7.10 12.15
C CYS A 461 17.56 6.38 12.31
N ALA A 462 18.58 7.07 12.80
CA ALA A 462 19.89 6.49 13.09
C ALA A 462 19.80 5.35 14.13
N VAL A 463 18.99 5.52 15.18
CA VAL A 463 18.75 4.48 16.18
C VAL A 463 18.11 3.23 15.53
N TYR A 464 17.12 3.40 14.66
CA TYR A 464 16.50 2.27 13.96
C TYR A 464 17.49 1.55 13.04
N ARG A 465 18.29 2.28 12.27
CA ARG A 465 19.35 1.72 11.41
C ARG A 465 20.34 0.86 12.19
N CYS A 466 20.69 1.27 13.42
CA CYS A 466 21.64 0.54 14.24
C CYS A 466 21.03 -0.68 14.96
N ILE A 467 19.76 -0.62 15.37
CA ILE A 467 19.20 -1.56 16.35
C ILE A 467 18.26 -2.59 15.72
N LEU A 468 17.44 -2.19 14.72
CA LEU A 468 16.37 -3.07 14.23
C LEU A 468 16.90 -4.39 13.69
N TRP A 469 17.95 -4.38 12.89
CA TRP A 469 18.51 -5.61 12.29
C TRP A 469 19.02 -6.60 13.35
N LEU A 470 19.62 -6.12 14.46
CA LEU A 470 20.05 -6.95 15.59
C LEU A 470 18.85 -7.59 16.28
N LEU A 471 17.81 -6.79 16.56
CA LEU A 471 16.59 -7.28 17.21
C LEU A 471 15.85 -8.25 16.29
N LEU A 472 15.80 -7.97 14.99
CA LEU A 472 15.18 -8.85 13.99
C LEU A 472 15.94 -10.18 13.91
N ALA A 473 17.26 -10.16 13.86
CA ALA A 473 18.06 -11.38 13.85
C ALA A 473 17.78 -12.24 15.10
N ALA A 474 17.76 -11.64 16.29
CA ALA A 474 17.40 -12.32 17.53
C ALA A 474 15.95 -12.87 17.47
N ALA A 475 15.01 -12.10 16.91
CA ALA A 475 13.62 -12.51 16.76
C ALA A 475 13.47 -13.69 15.78
N VAL A 476 14.20 -13.69 14.66
CA VAL A 476 14.21 -14.80 13.70
C VAL A 476 14.77 -16.07 14.33
N VAL A 477 15.93 -16.01 14.99
CA VAL A 477 16.50 -17.16 15.71
C VAL A 477 15.48 -17.71 16.71
N ARG A 478 14.82 -16.84 17.44
CA ARG A 478 13.81 -17.24 18.43
C ARG A 478 12.58 -17.86 17.81
N HIS A 479 12.11 -17.32 16.69
CA HIS A 479 10.99 -17.86 15.93
C HIS A 479 11.33 -19.26 15.40
N LEU A 480 12.51 -19.45 14.81
CA LEU A 480 12.98 -20.74 14.31
C LEU A 480 13.12 -21.78 15.43
N THR A 481 13.66 -21.40 16.58
CA THR A 481 13.71 -22.31 17.74
C THR A 481 12.33 -22.64 18.31
N GLY A 482 11.35 -21.77 18.11
CA GLY A 482 9.94 -21.97 18.45
C GLY A 482 9.27 -23.12 17.69
N VAL A 483 9.75 -23.46 16.50
CA VAL A 483 9.25 -24.59 15.69
C VAL A 483 9.25 -25.90 16.49
N ARG A 484 10.29 -26.13 17.27
CA ARG A 484 10.39 -27.33 18.12
C ARG A 484 9.21 -27.44 19.08
N ARG A 485 8.78 -26.34 19.71
CA ARG A 485 7.62 -26.34 20.62
C ARG A 485 6.33 -26.69 19.86
N VAL A 486 6.13 -26.14 18.69
CA VAL A 486 4.93 -26.41 17.88
C VAL A 486 4.89 -27.88 17.48
N CYS A 487 6.03 -28.48 17.13
CA CYS A 487 6.12 -29.89 16.77
C CYS A 487 5.97 -30.84 17.96
N THR A 488 6.52 -30.48 19.13
CA THR A 488 6.49 -31.36 20.33
C THR A 488 5.21 -31.24 21.14
N ALA A 489 4.53 -30.10 21.10
CA ALA A 489 3.30 -29.83 21.82
C ALA A 489 2.32 -29.06 20.92
N PRO A 490 1.73 -29.72 19.90
CA PRO A 490 0.84 -29.09 18.96
C PRO A 490 -0.49 -28.71 19.65
N ALA A 491 -0.59 -27.43 20.02
CA ALA A 491 -1.79 -26.86 20.60
C ALA A 491 -2.08 -25.51 19.95
N PRO A 492 -3.35 -25.08 19.83
CA PRO A 492 -3.68 -23.76 19.25
C PRO A 492 -2.92 -22.61 19.92
N GLN A 493 -2.65 -22.68 21.22
CA GLN A 493 -1.93 -21.66 21.99
C GLN A 493 -0.45 -21.51 21.58
N THR A 494 0.15 -22.54 21.00
CA THR A 494 1.53 -22.52 20.49
C THR A 494 1.58 -22.33 18.99
N ALA A 495 0.70 -23.01 18.26
CA ALA A 495 0.72 -23.00 16.80
C ALA A 495 0.24 -21.67 16.20
N VAL A 496 -0.86 -21.10 16.71
CA VAL A 496 -1.44 -19.87 16.13
C VAL A 496 -0.51 -18.66 16.23
N PRO A 497 0.11 -18.35 17.41
CA PRO A 497 1.09 -17.27 17.47
C PRO A 497 2.30 -17.51 16.57
N TRP A 498 2.80 -18.74 16.48
CA TRP A 498 3.92 -19.06 15.60
C TRP A 498 3.59 -18.88 14.14
N LEU A 499 2.42 -19.37 13.66
CA LEU A 499 1.95 -19.19 12.29
C LEU A 499 1.68 -17.72 11.97
N LEU A 500 1.13 -16.96 12.91
CA LEU A 500 0.95 -15.51 12.76
C LEU A 500 2.27 -14.79 12.52
N LEU A 501 3.30 -15.11 13.29
CA LEU A 501 4.64 -14.53 13.13
C LEU A 501 5.26 -14.92 11.81
N PHE A 502 5.18 -16.21 11.43
CA PHE A 502 5.62 -16.68 10.13
C PHE A 502 4.93 -15.91 8.99
N GLY A 503 3.60 -15.70 9.10
CA GLY A 503 2.82 -14.92 8.16
C GLY A 503 3.28 -13.46 8.07
N LEU A 504 3.52 -12.77 9.19
CA LEU A 504 3.97 -11.37 9.18
C LEU A 504 5.33 -11.22 8.49
N LEU A 505 6.29 -12.09 8.79
CA LEU A 505 7.60 -12.07 8.14
C LEU A 505 7.48 -12.44 6.66
N GLY A 506 6.68 -13.47 6.34
CA GLY A 506 6.40 -13.88 4.97
C GLY A 506 5.77 -12.75 4.14
N MET A 507 4.87 -11.98 4.73
CA MET A 507 4.26 -10.82 4.07
C MET A 507 5.26 -9.68 3.84
N ALA A 508 6.20 -9.47 4.75
CA ALA A 508 7.28 -8.51 4.54
C ALA A 508 8.16 -8.89 3.33
N VAL A 509 8.53 -10.18 3.22
CA VAL A 509 9.27 -10.71 2.07
C VAL A 509 8.43 -10.67 0.79
N LEU A 510 7.15 -11.07 0.87
CA LEU A 510 6.24 -11.03 -0.27
C LEU A 510 6.11 -9.62 -0.83
N ARG A 511 6.00 -8.60 0.03
CA ARG A 511 5.96 -7.20 -0.41
C ARG A 511 7.20 -6.83 -1.21
N CYS A 512 8.39 -7.19 -0.74
CA CYS A 512 9.63 -6.97 -1.47
C CYS A 512 9.63 -7.70 -2.82
N ALA A 513 9.17 -8.96 -2.85
CA ALA A 513 9.12 -9.76 -4.08
C ALA A 513 8.12 -9.19 -5.11
N MET A 514 6.97 -8.69 -4.65
CA MET A 514 5.98 -8.05 -5.54
C MET A 514 6.57 -6.79 -6.20
N ILE A 515 7.24 -5.94 -5.42
CA ILE A 515 7.88 -4.73 -5.95
C ILE A 515 9.05 -5.08 -6.87
N ALA A 516 9.86 -6.09 -6.49
CA ALA A 516 10.94 -6.60 -7.34
C ALA A 516 10.44 -7.13 -8.69
N PHE A 517 9.30 -7.84 -8.71
CA PHE A 517 8.69 -8.30 -9.96
C PHE A 517 8.31 -7.11 -10.86
N VAL A 518 7.65 -6.10 -10.32
CA VAL A 518 7.25 -4.91 -11.07
C VAL A 518 8.48 -4.13 -11.56
N GLU A 519 9.51 -4.01 -10.73
CA GLU A 519 10.76 -3.33 -11.11
C GLU A 519 11.45 -4.03 -12.28
N VAL A 520 11.60 -5.35 -12.22
CA VAL A 520 12.31 -6.15 -13.25
C VAL A 520 11.49 -6.28 -14.53
N SER A 521 10.15 -6.25 -14.45
CA SER A 521 9.28 -6.52 -15.60
C SER A 521 8.64 -5.27 -16.24
N SER A 522 8.65 -4.12 -15.55
CA SER A 522 7.83 -2.99 -15.99
C SER A 522 8.47 -1.61 -15.84
N PHE A 523 9.21 -1.37 -14.74
CA PHE A 523 9.74 -0.03 -14.47
C PHE A 523 11.24 0.10 -14.76
N GLY A 524 12.09 -0.68 -14.08
CA GLY A 524 13.54 -0.63 -14.26
C GLY A 524 14.20 0.71 -13.88
N ILE A 525 13.60 1.46 -12.95
CA ILE A 525 14.03 2.83 -12.59
C ILE A 525 14.44 2.99 -11.12
N GLY A 526 14.43 1.90 -10.33
CA GLY A 526 14.90 1.92 -8.94
C GLY A 526 14.00 2.68 -7.95
N THR A 527 12.72 2.89 -8.26
CA THR A 527 11.77 3.67 -7.43
C THR A 527 11.08 2.85 -6.35
N SER A 528 11.71 1.80 -5.86
CA SER A 528 11.05 0.85 -4.97
C SER A 528 10.78 1.36 -3.56
N THR A 529 11.52 2.37 -3.06
CA THR A 529 11.57 2.76 -1.64
C THR A 529 10.20 3.08 -1.05
N MET A 530 9.41 3.94 -1.69
CA MET A 530 8.09 4.32 -1.16
C MET A 530 7.12 3.13 -1.14
N TYR A 531 7.24 2.22 -2.08
CA TYR A 531 6.39 1.02 -2.16
C TYR A 531 6.74 -0.03 -1.10
N LEU A 532 7.95 0.04 -0.51
CA LEU A 532 8.40 -0.81 0.59
C LEU A 532 7.97 -0.30 1.98
N ALA A 533 7.32 0.85 2.07
CA ALA A 533 6.90 1.46 3.34
C ALA A 533 6.04 0.53 4.22
N THR A 534 5.26 -0.36 3.61
CA THR A 534 4.46 -1.36 4.32
C THR A 534 5.27 -2.50 4.94
N THR A 535 6.51 -2.73 4.50
CA THR A 535 7.41 -3.77 5.03
C THR A 535 7.90 -3.42 6.44
N HIS A 536 8.26 -2.16 6.69
CA HIS A 536 8.84 -1.72 7.96
C HIS A 536 7.97 -2.03 9.19
N PRO A 537 6.66 -1.71 9.24
CA PRO A 537 5.82 -2.03 10.40
C PRO A 537 5.66 -3.53 10.61
N LEU A 538 5.70 -4.35 9.55
CA LEU A 538 5.65 -5.81 9.67
C LEU A 538 6.92 -6.36 10.35
N LEU A 539 8.09 -5.83 10.00
CA LEU A 539 9.35 -6.21 10.67
C LEU A 539 9.34 -5.83 12.16
N VAL A 540 8.81 -4.66 12.52
CA VAL A 540 8.69 -4.24 13.93
C VAL A 540 7.68 -5.11 14.67
N LEU A 541 6.51 -5.39 14.09
CA LEU A 541 5.49 -6.28 14.70
C LEU A 541 6.03 -7.68 14.91
N PHE A 542 6.65 -8.26 13.89
CA PHE A 542 7.29 -9.57 13.99
C PHE A 542 8.33 -9.59 15.11
N THR A 543 9.22 -8.61 15.12
CA THR A 543 10.30 -8.51 16.11
C THR A 543 9.76 -8.40 17.53
N ALA A 544 8.80 -7.49 17.76
CA ALA A 544 8.20 -7.30 19.08
C ALA A 544 7.46 -8.54 19.57
N ALA A 545 6.69 -9.19 18.71
CA ALA A 545 5.90 -10.36 19.07
C ALA A 545 6.78 -11.61 19.25
N ALA A 546 7.76 -11.86 18.38
CA ALA A 546 8.67 -12.99 18.48
C ALA A 546 9.54 -12.93 19.74
N LEU A 547 10.02 -11.75 20.11
CA LEU A 547 10.78 -11.56 21.35
C LEU A 547 9.91 -11.70 22.61
N ALA A 548 8.59 -11.41 22.51
CA ALA A 548 7.65 -11.57 23.61
C ALA A 548 7.18 -13.02 23.81
N ASP A 549 6.97 -13.77 22.73
CA ASP A 549 6.37 -15.12 22.72
C ASP A 549 7.13 -16.14 23.59
N ALA A 550 8.45 -16.01 23.70
CA ALA A 550 9.27 -16.93 24.48
C ALA A 550 8.97 -16.95 25.99
N GLU A 551 8.22 -15.99 26.44
CA GLU A 551 7.93 -15.79 27.85
C GLU A 551 6.51 -16.26 28.24
N ILE A 552 5.74 -16.86 27.30
CA ILE A 552 4.43 -17.43 27.59
C ILE A 552 4.68 -18.74 28.39
N PRO A 553 4.40 -18.78 29.69
CA PRO A 553 4.50 -20.03 30.45
C PRO A 553 3.42 -20.98 29.93
N LEU A 554 3.81 -22.15 29.47
CA LEU A 554 2.88 -23.26 29.24
C LEU A 554 2.15 -23.48 30.56
N LYS A 555 0.85 -23.20 30.65
CA LYS A 555 0.04 -23.65 31.78
C LYS A 555 0.22 -25.16 31.85
N LYS A 556 0.95 -25.64 32.85
CA LYS A 556 0.97 -27.07 33.19
C LYS A 556 -0.50 -27.48 33.36
N HIS A 557 -0.98 -28.35 32.49
CA HIS A 557 -2.22 -29.06 32.75
C HIS A 557 -2.07 -29.65 34.11
N LYS A 558 -2.77 -29.12 35.12
CA LYS A 558 -3.00 -29.86 36.34
C LYS A 558 -3.85 -31.04 35.89
N GLU A 559 -3.21 -32.19 35.78
CA GLU A 559 -3.93 -33.45 35.82
C GLU A 559 -4.80 -33.38 37.08
N LYS A 560 -6.12 -33.40 36.87
CA LYS A 560 -7.03 -33.63 37.99
C LYS A 560 -6.81 -35.05 38.46
N PRO A 561 -6.65 -35.26 39.79
CA PRO A 561 -6.55 -36.59 40.35
C PRO A 561 -7.80 -37.41 40.10
#